data_b16859f28db05c16f77dc1cf40113425
#
_entry.id   b16859f28db05c16f77dc1cf40113425
#
_cell.length_a   1.000
_cell.length_b   1.000
_cell.length_c   1.000
_cell.angle_alpha   90.00
_cell.angle_beta   90.00
_cell.angle_gamma   90.00
#
_symmetry.space_group_name_H-M   'P 1'
#
loop_
_entity.id
_entity.type
_entity.pdbx_description
1 polymer ?
#
loop_
_entity_poly.entity_id
_entity_poly.type
_entity_poly.pdbx_seq_one_letter_code
_entity_poly.pdbx_strand_id
1 'polypeptide(L)'
;MALRLITAGESHGPGLTCVVEGLPAGLEIRPEDLNADMSRRQLGHGRGGRMKIERDTAEVTGGLRHGRTLGSPIAIQIANRDYENWRERMSPWPAAERIEEVHLPRPGHADLVGTQKFKQSDVRNILERASARETAARVAGGGLCKAFLRRLGVSVYSHVLQIASVRAPEPERALEPEDFASVDSSPVRCLDEQASRAMVREIDELRRANESLGGVFEVQAFGLVPGLGSHVSWEERLDGRLAMAICSIQAVKGFAVGEAFAIAGRPGSEAHDEIFYTSERGIYRETNRAGGLEGGMTDGCPLIVRGAMKPLSTLTKPLRSIDIATLEPAEALRERTDSCTVPAAGVVGEAMVAVVLAAAFRRKFGGDHIDDVLEAVAAYEQRIEWRR
;
A
#
# COMPACT_ATOMS: atom_id res chain seq x y z
N MET A 1 1.59 -1.95 23.64
CA MET A 1 2.79 -1.80 22.78
C MET A 1 2.38 -1.17 21.47
N ALA A 2 3.18 -0.25 20.90
CA ALA A 2 2.85 0.36 19.60
C ALA A 2 3.09 -0.64 18.47
N LEU A 3 2.16 -0.74 17.52
CA LEU A 3 2.35 -1.56 16.31
C LEU A 3 3.39 -0.89 15.40
N ARG A 4 4.39 -1.64 14.97
CA ARG A 4 5.45 -1.20 14.06
C ARG A 4 5.68 -2.21 12.96
N LEU A 5 5.95 -1.70 11.76
CA LEU A 5 6.35 -2.47 10.58
C LEU A 5 7.75 -2.02 10.17
N ILE A 6 8.70 -2.94 10.11
CA ILE A 6 10.07 -2.70 9.65
C ILE A 6 10.34 -3.60 8.46
N THR A 7 10.91 -3.03 7.39
CA THR A 7 11.30 -3.78 6.19
C THR A 7 12.78 -3.59 5.89
N ALA A 8 13.43 -4.65 5.39
CA ALA A 8 14.82 -4.66 4.96
C ALA A 8 14.97 -5.46 3.66
N GLY A 9 16.13 -5.33 3.02
CA GLY A 9 16.49 -6.05 1.82
C GLY A 9 16.45 -5.19 0.54
N GLU A 10 17.15 -5.66 -0.47
CA GLU A 10 17.39 -5.04 -1.77
C GLU A 10 16.64 -5.80 -2.87
N SER A 11 16.35 -5.11 -3.99
CA SER A 11 15.57 -5.65 -5.10
C SER A 11 16.19 -6.92 -5.70
N HIS A 12 17.49 -6.96 -5.86
CA HIS A 12 18.24 -8.08 -6.40
C HIS A 12 19.17 -8.76 -5.36
N GLY A 13 19.03 -8.39 -4.06
CA GLY A 13 19.66 -9.09 -2.95
C GLY A 13 19.02 -10.47 -2.69
N PRO A 14 19.52 -11.23 -1.69
CA PRO A 14 19.05 -12.60 -1.42
C PRO A 14 17.54 -12.69 -1.07
N GLY A 15 16.98 -11.62 -0.56
CA GLY A 15 15.55 -11.58 -0.20
C GLY A 15 15.15 -10.30 0.50
N LEU A 16 13.88 -10.24 0.87
CA LEU A 16 13.32 -9.16 1.68
C LEU A 16 12.94 -9.71 3.05
N THR A 17 13.10 -8.88 4.06
CA THR A 17 12.68 -9.17 5.44
C THR A 17 11.63 -8.17 5.88
N CYS A 18 10.63 -8.67 6.59
CA CYS A 18 9.63 -7.86 7.28
C CYS A 18 9.58 -8.27 8.75
N VAL A 19 9.53 -7.29 9.65
CA VAL A 19 9.27 -7.51 11.07
C VAL A 19 8.06 -6.70 11.49
N VAL A 20 7.08 -7.37 12.11
CA VAL A 20 5.87 -6.74 12.67
C VAL A 20 5.89 -6.91 14.18
N GLU A 21 5.86 -5.81 14.91
CA GLU A 21 5.76 -5.76 16.37
C GLU A 21 4.40 -5.24 16.81
N GLY A 22 3.93 -5.65 17.98
CA GLY A 22 2.77 -5.06 18.67
C GLY A 22 1.44 -5.71 18.32
N LEU A 23 1.41 -6.83 17.56
CA LEU A 23 0.22 -7.65 17.47
C LEU A 23 0.00 -8.44 18.77
N PRO A 24 -1.26 -8.64 19.23
CA PRO A 24 -1.55 -9.37 20.46
C PRO A 24 -1.25 -10.86 20.29
N ALA A 25 -0.99 -11.56 21.39
CA ALA A 25 -0.91 -13.02 21.42
C ALA A 25 -2.26 -13.66 21.09
N GLY A 26 -2.24 -14.92 20.64
CA GLY A 26 -3.44 -15.72 20.41
C GLY A 26 -4.19 -15.46 19.12
N LEU A 27 -3.79 -14.45 18.32
CA LEU A 27 -4.39 -14.18 17.02
C LEU A 27 -4.09 -15.34 16.05
N GLU A 28 -5.14 -15.90 15.44
CA GLU A 28 -5.01 -16.92 14.40
C GLU A 28 -4.53 -16.33 13.09
N ILE A 29 -3.46 -16.88 12.53
CA ILE A 29 -2.88 -16.54 11.25
C ILE A 29 -2.78 -17.79 10.40
N ARG A 30 -3.22 -17.69 9.16
CA ARG A 30 -3.15 -18.73 8.14
C ARG A 30 -2.14 -18.35 7.06
N PRO A 31 -1.53 -19.30 6.36
CA PRO A 31 -0.63 -18.99 5.23
C PRO A 31 -1.27 -18.10 4.17
N GLU A 32 -2.59 -18.25 3.93
CA GLU A 32 -3.36 -17.46 2.96
C GLU A 32 -3.45 -15.99 3.36
N ASP A 33 -3.47 -15.69 4.66
CA ASP A 33 -3.52 -14.30 5.17
C ASP A 33 -2.31 -13.47 4.71
N LEU A 34 -1.19 -14.13 4.45
CA LEU A 34 0.04 -13.53 3.94
C LEU A 34 0.13 -13.62 2.41
N ASN A 35 -0.15 -14.81 1.87
CA ASN A 35 0.22 -15.13 0.49
C ASN A 35 -0.86 -14.78 -0.53
N ALA A 36 -2.14 -14.62 -0.14
CA ALA A 36 -3.18 -14.17 -1.06
C ALA A 36 -2.88 -12.77 -1.61
N ASP A 37 -2.61 -11.80 -0.74
CA ASP A 37 -2.27 -10.44 -1.16
C ASP A 37 -0.91 -10.35 -1.87
N MET A 38 0.05 -11.20 -1.50
CA MET A 38 1.32 -11.33 -2.24
C MET A 38 1.08 -11.72 -3.69
N SER A 39 0.20 -12.70 -3.93
CA SER A 39 -0.20 -13.12 -5.27
C SER A 39 -0.95 -12.02 -6.02
N ARG A 40 -1.93 -11.36 -5.38
CA ARG A 40 -2.69 -10.24 -5.95
C ARG A 40 -1.79 -9.08 -6.38
N ARG A 41 -0.77 -8.75 -5.56
CA ARG A 41 0.22 -7.72 -5.88
C ARG A 41 1.01 -8.03 -7.16
N GLN A 42 1.19 -9.28 -7.52
CA GLN A 42 1.93 -9.70 -8.72
C GLN A 42 1.08 -9.67 -9.99
N LEU A 43 -0.24 -9.61 -9.87
CA LEU A 43 -1.17 -9.55 -10.99
C LEU A 43 -1.22 -8.14 -11.61
N GLY A 44 -1.93 -8.03 -12.73
CA GLY A 44 -2.22 -6.79 -13.43
C GLY A 44 -1.66 -6.76 -14.85
N HIS A 45 -2.42 -6.13 -15.76
CA HIS A 45 -1.99 -5.90 -17.13
C HIS A 45 -0.87 -4.85 -17.17
N GLY A 46 0.09 -5.02 -18.08
CA GLY A 46 1.26 -4.12 -18.17
C GLY A 46 2.47 -4.53 -17.33
N ARG A 47 2.40 -5.70 -16.65
CA ARG A 47 3.53 -6.24 -15.87
C ARG A 47 4.63 -6.78 -16.77
N GLY A 48 5.88 -6.57 -16.37
CA GLY A 48 7.08 -7.00 -17.08
C GLY A 48 7.44 -8.48 -16.86
N GLY A 49 8.47 -8.92 -17.57
CA GLY A 49 8.92 -10.32 -17.57
C GLY A 49 9.39 -10.87 -16.21
N ARG A 50 9.80 -10.00 -15.28
CA ARG A 50 10.24 -10.41 -13.93
C ARG A 50 9.12 -11.13 -13.17
N MET A 51 7.85 -10.73 -13.37
CA MET A 51 6.70 -11.37 -12.72
C MET A 51 6.49 -12.83 -13.14
N LYS A 52 7.13 -13.28 -14.23
CA LYS A 52 7.12 -14.69 -14.64
C LYS A 52 8.12 -15.54 -13.85
N ILE A 53 9.17 -14.91 -13.31
CA ILE A 53 10.25 -15.56 -12.56
C ILE A 53 9.92 -15.56 -11.06
N GLU A 54 9.53 -14.40 -10.54
CA GLU A 54 9.21 -14.21 -9.14
C GLU A 54 7.80 -14.73 -8.83
N ARG A 55 7.71 -15.68 -7.92
CA ARG A 55 6.48 -16.07 -7.23
C ARG A 55 6.71 -15.81 -5.76
N ASP A 56 6.33 -14.62 -5.32
CA ASP A 56 6.56 -14.18 -3.95
C ASP A 56 5.78 -15.05 -2.98
N THR A 57 6.51 -15.64 -2.03
CA THR A 57 5.95 -16.38 -0.92
C THR A 57 6.53 -15.82 0.36
N ALA A 58 5.67 -15.45 1.29
CA ALA A 58 6.06 -14.99 2.62
C ALA A 58 6.27 -16.23 3.52
N GLU A 59 7.47 -16.37 4.07
CA GLU A 59 7.83 -17.41 5.02
C GLU A 59 8.00 -16.80 6.42
N VAL A 60 7.21 -17.28 7.38
CA VAL A 60 7.31 -16.82 8.77
C VAL A 60 8.44 -17.58 9.47
N THR A 61 9.44 -16.84 9.97
CA THR A 61 10.62 -17.40 10.64
C THR A 61 10.59 -17.20 12.16
N GLY A 62 9.66 -16.43 12.69
CA GLY A 62 9.51 -16.22 14.13
C GLY A 62 8.19 -15.53 14.50
N GLY A 63 7.80 -15.59 15.78
CA GLY A 63 6.62 -14.90 16.31
C GLY A 63 5.30 -15.64 16.16
N LEU A 64 5.26 -16.76 15.45
CA LEU A 64 4.09 -17.65 15.33
C LEU A 64 4.42 -19.08 15.83
N ARG A 65 3.41 -19.73 16.41
CA ARG A 65 3.46 -21.17 16.70
C ARG A 65 2.07 -21.77 16.51
N HIS A 66 2.00 -22.87 15.76
CA HIS A 66 0.74 -23.56 15.43
C HIS A 66 -0.35 -22.60 14.90
N GLY A 67 0.02 -21.67 14.04
CA GLY A 67 -0.89 -20.69 13.44
C GLY A 67 -1.38 -19.60 14.39
N ARG A 68 -0.74 -19.39 15.55
CA ARG A 68 -1.10 -18.35 16.51
C ARG A 68 0.07 -17.44 16.83
N THR A 69 -0.20 -16.15 16.96
CA THR A 69 0.77 -15.16 17.42
C THR A 69 1.17 -15.40 18.86
N LEU A 70 2.42 -15.08 19.19
CA LEU A 70 2.99 -15.25 20.53
C LEU A 70 3.05 -13.93 21.33
N GLY A 71 2.65 -12.78 20.72
CA GLY A 71 2.85 -11.44 21.30
C GLY A 71 4.29 -10.90 21.14
N SER A 72 5.21 -11.73 20.64
CA SER A 72 6.57 -11.34 20.26
C SER A 72 6.62 -10.81 18.84
N PRO A 73 7.72 -10.14 18.41
CA PRO A 73 7.90 -9.72 17.02
C PRO A 73 7.74 -10.89 16.05
N ILE A 74 7.03 -10.65 14.96
CA ILE A 74 6.83 -11.63 13.88
C ILE A 74 7.80 -11.29 12.76
N ALA A 75 8.69 -12.24 12.44
CA ALA A 75 9.65 -12.10 11.35
C ALA A 75 9.20 -12.90 10.13
N ILE A 76 9.25 -12.25 8.97
CA ILE A 76 8.88 -12.82 7.67
C ILE A 76 10.03 -12.63 6.70
N GLN A 77 10.33 -13.66 5.92
CA GLN A 77 11.28 -13.61 4.81
C GLN A 77 10.57 -13.86 3.48
N ILE A 78 11.05 -13.21 2.43
CA ILE A 78 10.61 -13.35 1.05
C ILE A 78 11.85 -13.52 0.19
N ALA A 79 12.11 -14.72 -0.32
CA ALA A 79 13.27 -15.00 -1.14
C ALA A 79 13.17 -14.30 -2.51
N ASN A 80 14.26 -13.76 -3.00
CA ASN A 80 14.40 -13.29 -4.38
C ASN A 80 14.96 -14.41 -5.25
N ARG A 81 14.13 -14.97 -6.13
CA ARG A 81 14.54 -16.11 -6.99
C ARG A 81 15.59 -15.72 -8.03
N ASP A 82 15.56 -14.47 -8.47
CA ASP A 82 16.54 -13.92 -9.43
C ASP A 82 17.92 -13.68 -8.79
N TYR A 83 18.08 -13.82 -7.47
CA TYR A 83 19.35 -13.58 -6.76
C TYR A 83 20.52 -14.42 -7.27
N GLU A 84 20.28 -15.63 -7.75
CA GLU A 84 21.36 -16.48 -8.31
C GLU A 84 22.11 -15.78 -9.45
N ASN A 85 21.42 -14.95 -10.25
CA ASN A 85 22.02 -14.17 -11.33
C ASN A 85 22.76 -12.91 -10.83
N TRP A 86 22.57 -12.57 -9.55
CA TRP A 86 23.07 -11.34 -8.92
C TRP A 86 24.05 -11.59 -7.78
N ARG A 87 24.35 -12.85 -7.47
CA ARG A 87 25.08 -13.29 -6.27
C ARG A 87 26.38 -12.52 -6.07
N GLU A 88 27.18 -12.33 -7.11
CA GLU A 88 28.44 -11.57 -7.03
C GLU A 88 28.19 -10.07 -6.92
N ARG A 89 27.31 -9.52 -7.77
CA ARG A 89 27.02 -8.08 -7.83
C ARG A 89 26.33 -7.56 -6.57
N MET A 90 25.56 -8.40 -5.89
CA MET A 90 24.80 -8.06 -4.69
C MET A 90 25.33 -8.79 -3.44
N SER A 91 26.57 -9.26 -3.47
CA SER A 91 27.23 -9.86 -2.31
C SER A 91 27.32 -8.84 -1.17
N PRO A 92 26.94 -9.18 0.08
CA PRO A 92 27.18 -8.33 1.24
C PRO A 92 28.65 -8.29 1.66
N TRP A 93 29.49 -9.16 1.06
CA TRP A 93 30.90 -9.28 1.34
C TRP A 93 31.74 -8.80 0.15
N PRO A 94 33.02 -8.45 0.36
CA PRO A 94 33.91 -8.05 -0.73
C PRO A 94 33.86 -9.06 -1.88
N ALA A 95 33.68 -8.58 -3.09
CA ALA A 95 33.76 -9.42 -4.30
C ALA A 95 35.21 -9.80 -4.59
N ALA A 96 35.41 -11.00 -5.17
CA ALA A 96 36.74 -11.47 -5.58
C ALA A 96 37.29 -10.65 -6.77
N GLU A 97 36.38 -10.19 -7.64
CA GLU A 97 36.71 -9.36 -8.79
C GLU A 97 36.09 -7.98 -8.66
N ARG A 98 36.62 -7.00 -9.41
CA ARG A 98 36.06 -5.66 -9.45
C ARG A 98 34.68 -5.68 -10.12
N ILE A 99 33.64 -5.26 -9.42
CA ILE A 99 32.30 -5.09 -9.95
C ILE A 99 32.22 -3.73 -10.65
N GLU A 100 31.65 -3.71 -11.85
CA GLU A 100 31.38 -2.47 -12.60
C GLU A 100 30.30 -1.64 -11.88
N GLU A 101 30.63 -0.41 -11.54
CA GLU A 101 29.74 0.55 -10.91
C GLU A 101 28.73 1.13 -11.92
N VAL A 102 27.54 1.44 -11.47
CA VAL A 102 26.51 2.11 -12.27
C VAL A 102 26.52 3.60 -11.95
N HIS A 103 26.76 4.44 -12.98
CA HIS A 103 26.90 5.89 -12.82
C HIS A 103 25.77 6.70 -13.47
N LEU A 104 24.74 6.06 -14.03
CA LEU A 104 23.69 6.67 -14.85
C LEU A 104 22.36 6.76 -14.08
N PRO A 105 22.11 7.84 -13.29
CA PRO A 105 20.89 7.98 -12.51
C PRO A 105 19.66 8.19 -13.39
N ARG A 106 18.53 7.62 -12.99
CA ARG A 106 17.24 7.78 -13.66
C ARG A 106 16.51 9.03 -13.16
N PRO A 107 16.06 9.93 -14.05
CA PRO A 107 15.18 11.04 -13.69
C PRO A 107 13.90 10.53 -13.01
N GLY A 108 13.49 11.17 -11.93
CA GLY A 108 12.28 10.80 -11.16
C GLY A 108 12.44 9.60 -10.24
N HIS A 109 13.65 9.03 -10.11
CA HIS A 109 14.00 7.99 -9.13
C HIS A 109 14.85 8.56 -7.98
N ALA A 110 15.15 7.77 -6.97
CA ALA A 110 15.99 8.18 -5.85
C ALA A 110 17.49 8.25 -6.20
N ASP A 111 17.89 7.77 -7.37
CA ASP A 111 19.26 7.50 -7.79
C ASP A 111 20.21 8.67 -7.50
N LEU A 112 20.00 9.82 -8.15
CA LEU A 112 20.88 10.98 -8.01
C LEU A 112 20.91 11.53 -6.59
N VAL A 113 19.74 11.84 -6.04
CA VAL A 113 19.65 12.45 -4.70
C VAL A 113 20.10 11.50 -3.59
N GLY A 114 19.93 10.19 -3.79
CA GLY A 114 20.41 9.17 -2.87
C GLY A 114 21.94 9.07 -2.88
N THR A 115 22.58 9.05 -4.07
CA THR A 115 24.05 9.04 -4.18
C THR A 115 24.65 10.28 -3.53
N GLN A 116 24.06 11.45 -3.73
CA GLN A 116 24.47 12.70 -3.06
C GLN A 116 24.32 12.60 -1.53
N LYS A 117 23.13 12.15 -1.04
CA LYS A 117 22.84 12.06 0.39
C LYS A 117 23.74 11.11 1.13
N PHE A 118 23.97 9.92 0.57
CA PHE A 118 24.73 8.85 1.22
C PHE A 118 26.19 8.78 0.76
N LYS A 119 26.65 9.73 -0.07
CA LYS A 119 28.00 9.81 -0.61
C LYS A 119 28.43 8.50 -1.28
N GLN A 120 27.60 8.03 -2.22
CA GLN A 120 27.85 6.82 -2.99
C GLN A 120 28.30 7.16 -4.40
N SER A 121 29.26 6.40 -4.95
CA SER A 121 29.65 6.48 -6.36
C SER A 121 28.79 5.59 -7.25
N ASP A 122 28.36 4.45 -6.73
CA ASP A 122 27.53 3.49 -7.45
C ASP A 122 26.05 3.75 -7.17
N VAL A 123 25.30 4.10 -8.22
CA VAL A 123 23.84 4.30 -8.19
C VAL A 123 23.11 3.04 -7.70
N ARG A 124 23.70 1.85 -7.90
CA ARG A 124 23.12 0.57 -7.48
C ARG A 124 22.92 0.52 -5.97
N ASN A 125 23.79 1.10 -5.18
CA ASN A 125 23.68 1.16 -3.71
C ASN A 125 22.42 1.93 -3.24
N ILE A 126 21.80 2.72 -4.13
CA ILE A 126 20.58 3.46 -3.86
C ILE A 126 19.36 2.77 -4.49
N LEU A 127 19.46 2.43 -5.79
CA LEU A 127 18.30 1.97 -6.57
C LEU A 127 17.73 0.65 -6.08
N GLU A 128 18.54 -0.22 -5.51
CA GLU A 128 18.11 -1.53 -5.04
C GLU A 128 17.12 -1.43 -3.89
N ARG A 129 17.39 -0.58 -2.91
CA ARG A 129 16.46 -0.34 -1.79
C ARG A 129 15.30 0.57 -2.17
N ALA A 130 15.50 1.53 -3.08
CA ALA A 130 14.45 2.44 -3.54
C ALA A 130 13.43 1.77 -4.48
N SER A 131 13.70 0.57 -4.93
CA SER A 131 12.84 -0.23 -5.81
C SER A 131 11.48 -0.54 -5.18
N ALA A 132 10.42 -0.52 -5.99
CA ALA A 132 9.08 -0.97 -5.59
C ALA A 132 9.01 -2.47 -5.20
N ARG A 133 10.09 -3.24 -5.42
CA ARG A 133 10.23 -4.62 -4.92
C ARG A 133 10.04 -4.69 -3.39
N GLU A 134 10.50 -3.67 -2.67
CA GLU A 134 10.36 -3.54 -1.21
C GLU A 134 8.90 -3.65 -0.74
N THR A 135 7.94 -3.24 -1.56
CA THR A 135 6.51 -3.32 -1.22
C THR A 135 6.00 -4.74 -1.00
N ALA A 136 6.71 -5.78 -1.47
CA ALA A 136 6.37 -7.17 -1.15
C ALA A 136 6.45 -7.42 0.37
N ALA A 137 7.48 -6.88 1.03
CA ALA A 137 7.60 -6.98 2.50
C ALA A 137 6.49 -6.20 3.23
N ARG A 138 6.06 -5.04 2.68
CA ARG A 138 4.91 -4.29 3.25
C ARG A 138 3.62 -5.05 3.11
N VAL A 139 3.39 -5.71 1.97
CA VAL A 139 2.17 -6.51 1.73
C VAL A 139 2.14 -7.71 2.66
N ALA A 140 3.26 -8.41 2.85
CA ALA A 140 3.34 -9.53 3.79
C ALA A 140 3.01 -9.10 5.24
N GLY A 141 3.61 -8.01 5.72
CA GLY A 141 3.30 -7.45 7.04
C GLY A 141 1.88 -6.90 7.14
N GLY A 142 1.37 -6.31 6.06
CA GLY A 142 -0.02 -5.85 5.95
C GLY A 142 -1.03 -6.98 6.03
N GLY A 143 -0.70 -8.18 5.52
CA GLY A 143 -1.53 -9.38 5.65
C GLY A 143 -1.78 -9.78 7.10
N LEU A 144 -0.75 -9.69 7.96
CA LEU A 144 -0.91 -9.89 9.41
C LEU A 144 -1.87 -8.85 10.02
N CYS A 145 -1.75 -7.59 9.61
CA CYS A 145 -2.62 -6.51 10.07
C CYS A 145 -4.06 -6.70 9.58
N LYS A 146 -4.27 -7.14 8.33
CA LYS A 146 -5.60 -7.51 7.82
C LYS A 146 -6.22 -8.67 8.59
N ALA A 147 -5.43 -9.70 8.95
CA ALA A 147 -5.91 -10.80 9.77
C ALA A 147 -6.38 -10.32 11.17
N PHE A 148 -5.62 -9.42 11.79
CA PHE A 148 -6.01 -8.78 13.04
C PHE A 148 -7.31 -7.96 12.88
N LEU A 149 -7.39 -7.11 11.86
CA LEU A 149 -8.56 -6.28 11.56
C LEU A 149 -9.81 -7.12 11.27
N ARG A 150 -9.67 -8.20 10.50
CA ARG A 150 -10.76 -9.15 10.22
C ARG A 150 -11.33 -9.76 11.51
N ARG A 151 -10.48 -10.05 12.50
CA ARG A 151 -10.95 -10.55 13.81
C ARG A 151 -11.79 -9.51 14.56
N LEU A 152 -11.64 -8.23 14.23
CA LEU A 152 -12.42 -7.10 14.76
C LEU A 152 -13.59 -6.70 13.84
N GLY A 153 -13.93 -7.49 12.83
CA GLY A 153 -15.02 -7.20 11.89
C GLY A 153 -14.67 -6.16 10.82
N VAL A 154 -13.38 -5.78 10.69
CA VAL A 154 -12.93 -4.79 9.71
C VAL A 154 -12.37 -5.46 8.47
N SER A 155 -12.81 -5.02 7.29
CA SER A 155 -12.29 -5.45 5.98
C SER A 155 -11.71 -4.27 5.20
N VAL A 156 -10.69 -4.54 4.36
CA VAL A 156 -9.98 -3.52 3.57
C VAL A 156 -9.86 -4.00 2.14
N TYR A 157 -10.31 -3.19 1.19
CA TYR A 157 -10.32 -3.48 -0.24
C TYR A 157 -9.75 -2.31 -1.05
N SER A 158 -9.38 -2.58 -2.31
CA SER A 158 -8.96 -1.53 -3.23
C SER A 158 -9.45 -1.80 -4.64
N HIS A 159 -9.58 -0.74 -5.42
CA HIS A 159 -9.81 -0.80 -6.85
C HIS A 159 -9.11 0.37 -7.57
N VAL A 160 -9.05 0.30 -8.90
CA VAL A 160 -8.42 1.32 -9.73
C VAL A 160 -9.47 2.25 -10.29
N LEU A 161 -9.27 3.55 -10.09
CA LEU A 161 -10.13 4.60 -10.62
C LEU A 161 -9.64 5.15 -11.96
N GLN A 162 -8.32 5.16 -12.19
CA GLN A 162 -7.74 5.78 -13.37
C GLN A 162 -6.42 5.14 -13.76
N ILE A 163 -6.19 4.93 -15.04
CA ILE A 163 -4.87 4.64 -15.63
C ILE A 163 -4.66 5.61 -16.79
N ALA A 164 -3.56 6.34 -16.75
CA ALA A 164 -3.22 7.41 -17.69
C ALA A 164 -4.41 8.37 -17.91
N SER A 165 -4.93 8.49 -19.13
CA SER A 165 -6.05 9.37 -19.47
C SER A 165 -7.43 8.74 -19.19
N VAL A 166 -7.51 7.42 -19.05
CA VAL A 166 -8.77 6.69 -18.87
C VAL A 166 -9.18 6.66 -17.39
N ARG A 167 -10.33 7.27 -17.08
CA ARG A 167 -10.95 7.28 -15.76
C ARG A 167 -12.24 6.48 -15.77
N ALA A 168 -12.45 5.67 -14.74
CA ALA A 168 -13.71 5.00 -14.48
C ALA A 168 -14.80 6.02 -14.04
N PRO A 169 -16.07 5.78 -14.37
CA PRO A 169 -17.16 6.59 -13.82
C PRO A 169 -17.21 6.46 -12.29
N GLU A 170 -17.68 7.50 -11.62
CA GLU A 170 -17.99 7.41 -10.19
C GLU A 170 -19.16 6.42 -10.01
N PRO A 171 -19.14 5.57 -8.96
CA PRO A 171 -20.22 4.64 -8.68
C PRO A 171 -21.56 5.38 -8.43
N GLU A 172 -22.65 4.81 -8.93
CA GLU A 172 -24.01 5.39 -8.74
C GLU A 172 -24.49 5.31 -7.29
N ARG A 173 -23.93 4.42 -6.50
CA ARG A 173 -24.18 4.26 -5.05
C ARG A 173 -22.89 4.06 -4.29
N ALA A 174 -22.94 4.18 -2.98
CA ALA A 174 -21.85 3.78 -2.11
C ALA A 174 -21.51 2.29 -2.33
N LEU A 175 -20.21 1.98 -2.40
CA LEU A 175 -19.73 0.61 -2.52
C LEU A 175 -19.86 -0.12 -1.19
N GLU A 176 -20.07 -1.43 -1.30
CA GLU A 176 -20.13 -2.36 -0.19
C GLU A 176 -19.05 -3.45 -0.33
N PRO A 177 -18.68 -4.20 0.72
CA PRO A 177 -17.65 -5.23 0.64
C PRO A 177 -17.83 -6.23 -0.51
N GLU A 178 -19.08 -6.58 -0.82
CA GLU A 178 -19.45 -7.55 -1.85
C GLU A 178 -19.12 -7.06 -3.27
N ASP A 179 -19.13 -5.75 -3.51
CA ASP A 179 -18.78 -5.16 -4.81
C ASP A 179 -17.32 -5.46 -5.20
N PHE A 180 -16.46 -5.65 -4.21
CA PHE A 180 -15.04 -5.95 -4.43
C PHE A 180 -14.76 -7.43 -4.76
N ALA A 181 -15.74 -8.32 -4.66
CA ALA A 181 -15.55 -9.75 -4.88
C ALA A 181 -15.02 -10.06 -6.30
N SER A 182 -15.40 -9.27 -7.29
CA SER A 182 -15.01 -9.44 -8.69
C SER A 182 -13.80 -8.60 -9.10
N VAL A 183 -13.29 -7.71 -8.25
CA VAL A 183 -12.24 -6.73 -8.63
C VAL A 183 -10.96 -7.41 -9.14
N ASP A 184 -10.58 -8.54 -8.55
CA ASP A 184 -9.38 -9.28 -8.93
C ASP A 184 -9.53 -10.08 -10.24
N SER A 185 -10.75 -10.22 -10.78
CA SER A 185 -10.98 -10.78 -12.12
C SER A 185 -10.72 -9.76 -13.22
N SER A 186 -10.74 -8.46 -12.91
CA SER A 186 -10.35 -7.40 -13.84
C SER A 186 -8.83 -7.37 -14.02
N PRO A 187 -8.32 -7.37 -15.27
CA PRO A 187 -6.89 -7.30 -15.52
C PRO A 187 -6.21 -6.03 -15.00
N VAL A 188 -6.99 -5.01 -14.69
CA VAL A 188 -6.52 -3.72 -14.13
C VAL A 188 -7.16 -3.38 -12.78
N ARG A 189 -7.91 -4.34 -12.17
CA ARG A 189 -8.59 -4.15 -10.89
C ARG A 189 -9.58 -2.96 -10.88
N CYS A 190 -10.21 -2.69 -12.00
CA CYS A 190 -11.25 -1.68 -12.14
C CYS A 190 -12.64 -2.35 -12.03
N LEU A 191 -13.56 -1.78 -11.25
CA LEU A 191 -14.91 -2.31 -11.05
C LEU A 191 -15.80 -2.13 -12.30
N ASP A 192 -15.61 -1.03 -13.03
CA ASP A 192 -16.32 -0.80 -14.30
C ASP A 192 -15.67 -1.56 -15.44
N GLU A 193 -16.42 -2.45 -16.07
CA GLU A 193 -15.91 -3.33 -17.14
C GLU A 193 -15.53 -2.57 -18.40
N GLN A 194 -16.27 -1.51 -18.75
CA GLN A 194 -16.00 -0.71 -19.94
C GLN A 194 -14.71 0.10 -19.76
N ALA A 195 -14.55 0.75 -18.60
CA ALA A 195 -13.33 1.45 -18.23
C ALA A 195 -12.14 0.48 -18.13
N SER A 196 -12.33 -0.71 -17.56
CA SER A 196 -11.31 -1.76 -17.50
C SER A 196 -10.77 -2.11 -18.89
N ARG A 197 -11.66 -2.36 -19.85
CA ARG A 197 -11.28 -2.61 -21.25
C ARG A 197 -10.57 -1.43 -21.91
N ALA A 198 -11.01 -0.20 -21.61
CA ALA A 198 -10.37 1.01 -22.13
C ALA A 198 -8.96 1.20 -21.52
N MET A 199 -8.79 0.99 -20.22
CA MET A 199 -7.50 1.04 -19.53
C MET A 199 -6.50 0.01 -20.08
N VAL A 200 -6.96 -1.20 -20.40
CA VAL A 200 -6.12 -2.23 -21.04
C VAL A 200 -5.61 -1.77 -22.40
N ARG A 201 -6.49 -1.20 -23.25
CA ARG A 201 -6.08 -0.65 -24.55
C ARG A 201 -5.06 0.48 -24.41
N GLU A 202 -5.29 1.41 -23.48
CA GLU A 202 -4.38 2.52 -23.19
C GLU A 202 -2.99 2.00 -22.76
N ILE A 203 -2.94 0.98 -21.91
CA ILE A 203 -1.68 0.35 -21.49
C ILE A 203 -0.96 -0.24 -22.71
N ASP A 204 -1.66 -0.95 -23.60
CA ASP A 204 -1.04 -1.58 -24.75
C ASP A 204 -0.54 -0.57 -25.78
N GLU A 205 -1.25 0.54 -25.98
CA GLU A 205 -0.84 1.63 -26.87
C GLU A 205 0.44 2.33 -26.38
N LEU A 206 0.45 2.75 -25.12
CA LEU A 206 1.59 3.48 -24.56
C LEU A 206 2.80 2.56 -24.34
N ARG A 207 2.59 1.29 -24.05
CA ARG A 207 3.67 0.29 -24.02
C ARG A 207 4.36 0.14 -25.38
N ARG A 208 3.60 0.17 -26.51
CA ARG A 208 4.19 0.17 -27.87
C ARG A 208 4.99 1.45 -28.13
N ALA A 209 4.61 2.57 -27.50
CA ALA A 209 5.36 3.83 -27.55
C ALA A 209 6.56 3.87 -26.58
N ASN A 210 6.86 2.75 -25.87
CA ASN A 210 7.91 2.63 -24.86
C ASN A 210 7.72 3.57 -23.64
N GLU A 211 6.47 3.90 -23.30
CA GLU A 211 6.09 4.73 -22.17
C GLU A 211 5.69 3.90 -20.96
N SER A 212 5.79 4.51 -19.77
CA SER A 212 5.23 4.01 -18.51
C SER A 212 4.02 4.87 -18.10
N LEU A 213 3.14 4.28 -17.27
CA LEU A 213 1.86 4.85 -16.93
C LEU A 213 1.69 4.99 -15.43
N GLY A 214 1.09 6.11 -15.03
CA GLY A 214 0.55 6.33 -13.70
C GLY A 214 -0.96 6.17 -13.68
N GLY A 215 -1.56 6.50 -12.53
CA GLY A 215 -3.01 6.45 -12.35
C GLY A 215 -3.41 6.71 -10.91
N VAL A 216 -4.67 6.39 -10.62
CA VAL A 216 -5.27 6.60 -9.29
C VAL A 216 -5.91 5.28 -8.85
N PHE A 217 -5.60 4.88 -7.63
CA PHE A 217 -6.27 3.78 -6.93
C PHE A 217 -7.02 4.32 -5.71
N GLU A 218 -8.05 3.60 -5.32
CA GLU A 218 -8.82 3.87 -4.10
C GLU A 218 -8.74 2.66 -3.18
N VAL A 219 -8.65 2.92 -1.87
CA VAL A 219 -8.75 1.93 -0.80
C VAL A 219 -9.93 2.27 0.07
N GLN A 220 -10.78 1.28 0.34
CA GLN A 220 -11.91 1.40 1.25
C GLN A 220 -11.76 0.42 2.41
N ALA A 221 -12.12 0.86 3.63
CA ALA A 221 -12.18 0.00 4.80
C ALA A 221 -13.56 0.10 5.46
N PHE A 222 -14.14 -1.05 5.77
CA PHE A 222 -15.48 -1.22 6.32
C PHE A 222 -15.43 -1.79 7.73
N GLY A 223 -16.50 -1.55 8.53
CA GLY A 223 -16.63 -2.09 9.88
C GLY A 223 -15.80 -1.34 10.93
N LEU A 224 -15.42 -0.09 10.66
CA LEU A 224 -14.67 0.73 11.59
C LEU A 224 -15.55 1.27 12.70
N VAL A 225 -15.11 1.10 13.95
CA VAL A 225 -15.76 1.76 15.08
C VAL A 225 -15.48 3.27 15.03
N PRO A 226 -16.43 4.15 15.41
CA PRO A 226 -16.17 5.57 15.54
C PRO A 226 -15.04 5.88 16.53
N GLY A 227 -14.24 6.92 16.28
CA GLY A 227 -13.26 7.43 17.23
C GLY A 227 -11.91 6.69 17.25
N LEU A 228 -11.51 6.03 16.16
CA LEU A 228 -10.09 5.69 15.91
C LEU A 228 -9.36 6.94 15.43
N GLY A 229 -8.13 7.15 15.89
CA GLY A 229 -7.40 8.39 15.69
C GLY A 229 -7.74 9.41 16.80
N SER A 230 -7.33 10.67 16.61
CA SER A 230 -7.57 11.72 17.61
C SER A 230 -7.55 13.12 16.97
N HIS A 231 -8.35 14.03 17.53
CA HIS A 231 -8.32 15.46 17.19
C HIS A 231 -7.40 16.27 18.12
N VAL A 232 -6.92 15.65 19.19
CA VAL A 232 -6.20 16.32 20.29
C VAL A 232 -4.80 16.77 19.86
N SER A 233 -4.12 15.98 19.02
CA SER A 233 -2.79 16.26 18.49
C SER A 233 -2.76 16.00 16.99
N TRP A 234 -2.07 16.85 16.24
CA TRP A 234 -1.91 16.71 14.80
C TRP A 234 -1.23 15.37 14.41
N GLU A 235 -0.30 14.89 15.21
CA GLU A 235 0.40 13.61 15.01
C GLU A 235 -0.51 12.38 15.18
N GLU A 236 -1.62 12.55 15.88
CA GLU A 236 -2.59 11.49 16.20
C GLU A 236 -3.77 11.45 15.24
N ARG A 237 -3.86 12.45 14.37
CA ARG A 237 -4.88 12.49 13.33
C ARG A 237 -4.71 11.33 12.37
N LEU A 238 -5.80 10.59 12.15
CA LEU A 238 -5.75 9.38 11.31
C LEU A 238 -5.54 9.73 9.82
N ASP A 239 -6.10 10.84 9.35
CA ASP A 239 -5.88 11.37 8.00
C ASP A 239 -4.38 11.64 7.73
N GLY A 240 -3.68 12.25 8.68
CA GLY A 240 -2.23 12.49 8.59
C GLY A 240 -1.41 11.20 8.55
N ARG A 241 -1.77 10.21 9.36
CA ARG A 241 -1.09 8.89 9.37
C ARG A 241 -1.36 8.09 8.08
N LEU A 242 -2.57 8.13 7.57
CA LEU A 242 -2.93 7.51 6.30
C LEU A 242 -2.20 8.18 5.13
N ALA A 243 -2.12 9.53 5.13
CA ALA A 243 -1.36 10.28 4.14
C ALA A 243 0.12 9.87 4.13
N MET A 244 0.76 9.78 5.30
CA MET A 244 2.14 9.32 5.44
C MET A 244 2.31 7.90 4.86
N ALA A 245 1.40 6.98 5.20
CA ALA A 245 1.47 5.59 4.77
C ALA A 245 1.32 5.47 3.23
N ILE A 246 0.30 6.10 2.65
CA ILE A 246 0.03 6.05 1.21
C ILE A 246 1.10 6.80 0.41
N CYS A 247 1.52 8.01 0.83
CA CYS A 247 2.57 8.76 0.16
C CYS A 247 3.96 8.12 0.30
N SER A 248 4.16 7.20 1.23
CA SER A 248 5.39 6.43 1.37
C SER A 248 5.54 5.30 0.34
N ILE A 249 4.46 4.95 -0.37
CA ILE A 249 4.50 3.95 -1.44
C ILE A 249 5.27 4.54 -2.63
N GLN A 250 6.17 3.75 -3.21
CA GLN A 250 6.98 4.18 -4.35
C GLN A 250 6.10 4.69 -5.49
N ALA A 251 6.52 5.80 -6.09
CA ALA A 251 5.85 6.54 -7.15
C ALA A 251 4.53 7.25 -6.76
N VAL A 252 3.97 7.05 -5.58
CA VAL A 252 2.80 7.81 -5.11
C VAL A 252 3.20 9.26 -4.85
N LYS A 253 2.42 10.21 -5.36
CA LYS A 253 2.64 11.66 -5.31
C LYS A 253 1.47 12.45 -4.75
N GLY A 254 0.30 11.83 -4.64
CA GLY A 254 -0.91 12.45 -4.12
C GLY A 254 -1.67 11.52 -3.20
N PHE A 255 -2.36 12.11 -2.23
CA PHE A 255 -3.25 11.45 -1.28
C PHE A 255 -4.54 12.27 -1.17
N ALA A 256 -5.66 11.58 -1.02
CA ALA A 256 -6.96 12.20 -0.79
C ALA A 256 -7.79 11.33 0.16
N VAL A 257 -8.68 11.97 0.92
CA VAL A 257 -9.70 11.32 1.76
C VAL A 257 -11.06 11.72 1.24
N GLY A 258 -11.95 10.75 1.04
CA GLY A 258 -13.30 11.01 0.53
C GLY A 258 -13.29 11.76 -0.80
N GLU A 259 -14.15 12.74 -0.94
CA GLU A 259 -14.26 13.58 -2.14
C GLU A 259 -13.19 14.70 -2.22
N ALA A 260 -12.40 14.90 -1.16
CA ALA A 260 -11.23 15.78 -1.06
C ALA A 260 -11.31 17.08 -1.91
N PHE A 261 -10.67 17.07 -3.09
CA PHE A 261 -10.60 18.27 -3.94
C PHE A 261 -11.97 18.70 -4.50
N ALA A 262 -12.91 17.78 -4.69
CA ALA A 262 -14.26 18.12 -5.14
C ALA A 262 -15.06 18.90 -4.08
N ILE A 263 -14.85 18.58 -2.81
CA ILE A 263 -15.50 19.31 -1.69
C ILE A 263 -15.01 20.76 -1.63
N ALA A 264 -13.75 21.02 -1.93
CA ALA A 264 -13.16 22.35 -1.84
C ALA A 264 -13.85 23.40 -2.75
N GLY A 265 -14.52 22.94 -3.80
CA GLY A 265 -15.28 23.78 -4.72
C GLY A 265 -16.76 23.94 -4.38
N ARG A 266 -17.25 23.35 -3.27
CA ARG A 266 -18.67 23.36 -2.88
C ARG A 266 -18.96 24.32 -1.73
N PRO A 267 -20.17 24.88 -1.66
CA PRO A 267 -20.67 25.54 -0.45
C PRO A 267 -20.68 24.53 0.73
N GLY A 268 -20.44 25.04 1.96
CA GLY A 268 -20.36 24.18 3.14
C GLY A 268 -21.60 23.29 3.37
N SER A 269 -22.79 23.79 3.08
CA SER A 269 -24.05 23.04 3.18
C SER A 269 -24.16 21.87 2.20
N GLU A 270 -23.37 21.87 1.12
CA GLU A 270 -23.31 20.79 0.12
C GLU A 270 -22.07 19.90 0.30
N ALA A 271 -21.15 20.32 1.16
CA ALA A 271 -19.86 19.64 1.38
C ALA A 271 -19.88 18.68 2.58
N HIS A 272 -20.58 19.05 3.65
CA HIS A 272 -20.60 18.26 4.90
C HIS A 272 -21.68 17.19 4.89
N ASP A 273 -21.36 16.07 5.55
CA ASP A 273 -22.28 14.94 5.72
C ASP A 273 -23.20 15.22 6.91
N GLU A 274 -24.50 15.41 6.66
CA GLU A 274 -25.49 15.68 7.70
C GLU A 274 -25.67 14.47 8.61
N ILE A 275 -25.98 14.73 9.89
CA ILE A 275 -26.13 13.71 10.92
C ILE A 275 -27.61 13.50 11.21
N PHE A 276 -28.05 12.27 11.08
CA PHE A 276 -29.45 11.86 11.32
C PHE A 276 -29.54 10.84 12.46
N TYR A 277 -30.74 10.68 12.99
CA TYR A 277 -31.04 9.66 14.00
C TYR A 277 -32.41 9.04 13.73
N THR A 278 -32.48 7.71 13.78
CA THR A 278 -33.71 6.95 13.91
C THR A 278 -33.56 5.90 15.00
N SER A 279 -34.67 5.45 15.59
CA SER A 279 -34.64 4.37 16.59
C SER A 279 -34.15 3.03 16.04
N GLU A 280 -34.24 2.83 14.74
CA GLU A 280 -33.82 1.58 14.06
C GLU A 280 -32.36 1.60 13.67
N ARG A 281 -31.84 2.75 13.18
CA ARG A 281 -30.47 2.88 12.66
C ARG A 281 -29.51 3.53 13.66
N GLY A 282 -30.02 4.13 14.74
CA GLY A 282 -29.22 4.97 15.62
C GLY A 282 -28.79 6.26 14.92
N ILE A 283 -27.56 6.73 15.22
CA ILE A 283 -26.94 7.89 14.54
C ILE A 283 -26.34 7.41 13.21
N TYR A 284 -26.67 8.08 12.10
CA TYR A 284 -26.15 7.76 10.78
C TYR A 284 -25.99 8.99 9.89
N ARG A 285 -25.32 8.82 8.77
CA ARG A 285 -25.18 9.79 7.69
C ARG A 285 -25.74 9.21 6.40
N GLU A 286 -26.28 10.05 5.52
CA GLU A 286 -26.81 9.63 4.21
C GLU A 286 -25.76 9.76 3.11
N THR A 287 -24.69 10.54 3.36
CA THR A 287 -23.57 10.74 2.47
C THR A 287 -22.25 10.44 3.20
N ASN A 288 -21.18 10.24 2.47
CA ASN A 288 -19.85 9.98 3.03
C ASN A 288 -18.77 10.75 2.24
N ARG A 289 -19.02 12.07 2.07
CA ARG A 289 -18.08 12.96 1.34
C ARG A 289 -16.77 13.14 2.10
N ALA A 290 -16.84 13.13 3.43
CA ALA A 290 -15.69 13.15 4.32
C ALA A 290 -14.82 11.88 4.24
N GLY A 291 -15.33 10.79 3.61
CA GLY A 291 -14.61 9.54 3.47
C GLY A 291 -14.37 8.81 4.78
N GLY A 292 -15.32 8.87 5.71
CA GLY A 292 -15.28 8.16 7.00
C GLY A 292 -14.38 8.80 8.06
N LEU A 293 -13.89 10.03 7.83
CA LEU A 293 -13.01 10.74 8.76
C LEU A 293 -13.50 12.16 9.04
N GLU A 294 -13.78 12.46 10.30
CA GLU A 294 -14.09 13.79 10.78
C GLU A 294 -13.12 14.18 11.91
N GLY A 295 -12.51 15.35 11.82
CA GLY A 295 -11.56 15.83 12.83
C GLY A 295 -10.33 14.93 13.04
N GLY A 296 -9.98 14.09 12.08
CA GLY A 296 -8.88 13.12 12.19
C GLY A 296 -9.24 11.83 12.92
N MET A 297 -10.53 11.55 13.08
CA MET A 297 -11.07 10.34 13.70
C MET A 297 -12.07 9.65 12.76
N THR A 298 -12.18 8.32 12.87
CA THR A 298 -13.26 7.58 12.21
C THR A 298 -14.62 7.99 12.77
N ASP A 299 -15.62 8.07 11.90
CA ASP A 299 -16.98 8.47 12.22
C ASP A 299 -18.01 7.31 12.16
N GLY A 300 -17.54 6.11 11.81
CA GLY A 300 -18.36 4.90 11.66
C GLY A 300 -18.81 4.61 10.22
N CYS A 301 -18.61 5.56 9.29
CA CYS A 301 -18.80 5.32 7.86
C CYS A 301 -17.57 4.57 7.27
N PRO A 302 -17.72 3.99 6.06
CA PRO A 302 -16.57 3.43 5.35
C PRO A 302 -15.44 4.45 5.17
N LEU A 303 -14.22 4.06 5.52
CA LEU A 303 -13.05 4.87 5.22
C LEU A 303 -12.74 4.81 3.73
N ILE A 304 -12.59 5.96 3.08
CA ILE A 304 -12.27 6.07 1.65
C ILE A 304 -11.02 6.92 1.49
N VAL A 305 -9.94 6.32 0.97
CA VAL A 305 -8.70 7.02 0.68
C VAL A 305 -8.22 6.73 -0.74
N ARG A 306 -7.61 7.72 -1.39
CA ARG A 306 -7.10 7.62 -2.76
C ARG A 306 -5.62 7.91 -2.80
N GLY A 307 -4.91 7.17 -3.67
CA GLY A 307 -3.50 7.39 -3.97
C GLY A 307 -3.29 7.68 -5.45
N ALA A 308 -2.61 8.80 -5.76
CA ALA A 308 -2.22 9.16 -7.12
C ALA A 308 -0.77 8.78 -7.37
N MET A 309 -0.55 7.89 -8.33
CA MET A 309 0.75 7.35 -8.69
C MET A 309 1.24 7.96 -10.00
N LYS A 310 2.46 8.53 -10.00
CA LYS A 310 3.11 8.97 -11.23
C LYS A 310 3.55 7.79 -12.10
N PRO A 311 3.81 7.99 -13.41
CA PRO A 311 4.48 7.00 -14.24
C PRO A 311 5.79 6.52 -13.64
N LEU A 312 6.17 5.26 -13.92
CA LEU A 312 7.43 4.69 -13.45
C LEU A 312 8.62 5.41 -14.06
N SER A 313 9.66 5.60 -13.26
CA SER A 313 10.89 6.31 -13.68
C SER A 313 11.79 5.48 -14.59
N THR A 314 11.62 4.16 -14.61
CA THR A 314 12.34 3.27 -15.51
C THR A 314 11.59 3.17 -16.82
N LEU A 315 12.18 3.66 -17.89
CA LEU A 315 11.59 3.69 -19.23
C LEU A 315 12.42 2.86 -20.18
N THR A 316 11.77 2.20 -21.13
CA THR A 316 12.45 1.55 -22.26
C THR A 316 13.03 2.57 -23.23
N LYS A 317 12.41 3.77 -23.31
CA LYS A 317 12.92 4.96 -23.98
C LYS A 317 13.61 5.84 -22.93
N PRO A 318 14.94 5.80 -22.80
CA PRO A 318 15.64 6.48 -21.73
C PRO A 318 15.52 8.00 -21.86
N LEU A 319 15.42 8.67 -20.72
CA LEU A 319 15.48 10.12 -20.65
C LEU A 319 16.95 10.58 -20.59
N ARG A 320 17.18 11.87 -20.88
CA ARG A 320 18.48 12.49 -20.68
C ARG A 320 18.88 12.45 -19.21
N SER A 321 20.13 12.17 -18.96
CA SER A 321 20.77 12.12 -17.64
C SER A 321 22.22 12.61 -17.76
N ILE A 322 23.01 12.32 -16.76
CA ILE A 322 24.45 12.52 -16.71
C ILE A 322 25.11 11.25 -16.22
N ASP A 323 26.36 11.05 -16.59
CA ASP A 323 27.26 10.15 -15.86
C ASP A 323 27.79 10.88 -14.62
N ILE A 324 27.50 10.37 -13.41
CA ILE A 324 27.89 11.06 -12.16
C ILE A 324 29.40 10.98 -11.86
N ALA A 325 30.14 10.11 -12.53
CA ALA A 325 31.58 10.01 -12.36
C ALA A 325 32.33 11.03 -13.25
N THR A 326 31.83 11.28 -14.47
CA THR A 326 32.48 12.17 -15.43
C THR A 326 31.81 13.54 -15.56
N LEU A 327 30.55 13.66 -15.11
CA LEU A 327 29.64 14.81 -15.27
C LEU A 327 29.27 15.08 -16.73
N GLU A 328 29.53 14.16 -17.63
CA GLU A 328 29.17 14.26 -19.04
C GLU A 328 27.69 13.93 -19.28
N PRO A 329 27.05 14.56 -20.29
CA PRO A 329 25.71 14.18 -20.70
C PRO A 329 25.60 12.71 -21.10
N ALA A 330 24.58 12.02 -20.61
CA ALA A 330 24.34 10.60 -20.87
C ALA A 330 22.85 10.28 -20.96
N GLU A 331 22.51 9.08 -21.39
CA GLU A 331 21.17 8.49 -21.21
C GLU A 331 21.05 7.81 -19.85
N ALA A 332 19.84 7.89 -19.26
CA ALA A 332 19.54 7.21 -18.00
C ALA A 332 19.70 5.69 -18.12
N LEU A 333 20.01 5.05 -16.99
CA LEU A 333 20.09 3.59 -16.89
C LEU A 333 18.83 2.92 -17.44
N ARG A 334 19.02 1.94 -18.32
CA ARG A 334 17.96 1.08 -18.84
C ARG A 334 17.90 -0.21 -18.02
N GLU A 335 16.76 -0.48 -17.45
CA GLU A 335 16.47 -1.74 -16.79
C GLU A 335 15.14 -2.32 -17.28
N ARG A 336 14.94 -3.61 -17.07
CA ARG A 336 13.61 -4.23 -17.32
C ARG A 336 12.57 -3.58 -16.42
N THR A 337 11.44 -3.18 -16.98
CA THR A 337 10.40 -2.45 -16.28
C THR A 337 9.00 -2.95 -16.61
N ASP A 338 8.09 -2.70 -15.70
CA ASP A 338 6.65 -2.75 -15.94
C ASP A 338 6.23 -1.50 -16.74
N SER A 339 5.17 -1.58 -17.54
CA SER A 339 4.56 -0.40 -18.17
C SER A 339 3.55 0.27 -17.23
N CYS A 340 2.81 -0.53 -16.45
CA CYS A 340 1.83 -0.05 -15.48
C CYS A 340 1.87 -0.91 -14.21
N THR A 341 1.84 -0.27 -13.04
CA THR A 341 1.80 -0.93 -11.72
C THR A 341 0.69 -0.40 -10.81
N VAL A 342 -0.23 0.40 -11.35
CA VAL A 342 -1.34 0.99 -10.57
C VAL A 342 -2.19 -0.09 -9.89
N PRO A 343 -2.54 -1.23 -10.57
CA PRO A 343 -3.27 -2.32 -9.90
C PRO A 343 -2.53 -2.90 -8.69
N ALA A 344 -1.22 -3.09 -8.80
CA ALA A 344 -0.39 -3.56 -7.69
C ALA A 344 -0.29 -2.52 -6.56
N ALA A 345 -0.23 -1.22 -6.90
CA ALA A 345 -0.20 -0.13 -5.92
C ALA A 345 -1.47 -0.09 -5.07
N GLY A 346 -2.64 -0.44 -5.63
CA GLY A 346 -3.89 -0.62 -4.87
C GLY A 346 -3.75 -1.69 -3.77
N VAL A 347 -3.17 -2.86 -4.09
CA VAL A 347 -2.93 -3.92 -3.09
C VAL A 347 -1.93 -3.49 -2.02
N VAL A 348 -0.88 -2.76 -2.40
CA VAL A 348 0.05 -2.15 -1.42
C VAL A 348 -0.67 -1.11 -0.56
N GLY A 349 -1.57 -0.33 -1.16
CA GLY A 349 -2.42 0.63 -0.45
C GLY A 349 -3.29 -0.04 0.61
N GLU A 350 -3.93 -1.16 0.28
CA GLU A 350 -4.69 -1.97 1.26
C GLU A 350 -3.82 -2.37 2.45
N ALA A 351 -2.62 -2.89 2.19
CA ALA A 351 -1.67 -3.30 3.23
C ALA A 351 -1.27 -2.12 4.13
N MET A 352 -0.98 -0.95 3.55
CA MET A 352 -0.55 0.22 4.30
C MET A 352 -1.69 0.84 5.11
N VAL A 353 -2.92 0.87 4.57
CA VAL A 353 -4.13 1.27 5.32
C VAL A 353 -4.37 0.30 6.48
N ALA A 354 -4.25 -1.01 6.25
CA ALA A 354 -4.40 -2.02 7.31
C ALA A 354 -3.38 -1.84 8.44
N VAL A 355 -2.12 -1.53 8.13
CA VAL A 355 -1.08 -1.23 9.14
C VAL A 355 -1.47 -0.03 9.99
N VAL A 356 -1.95 1.06 9.37
CA VAL A 356 -2.36 2.27 10.11
C VAL A 356 -3.58 2.01 10.98
N LEU A 357 -4.59 1.31 10.44
CA LEU A 357 -5.81 0.98 11.19
C LEU A 357 -5.51 0.03 12.35
N ALA A 358 -4.72 -1.03 12.11
CA ALA A 358 -4.28 -1.94 13.18
C ALA A 358 -3.53 -1.19 14.29
N ALA A 359 -2.65 -0.25 13.94
CA ALA A 359 -1.96 0.60 14.92
C ALA A 359 -2.94 1.49 15.71
N ALA A 360 -3.97 2.04 15.05
CA ALA A 360 -5.00 2.84 15.69
C ALA A 360 -5.85 2.02 16.68
N PHE A 361 -6.27 0.80 16.30
CA PHE A 361 -6.95 -0.13 17.20
C PHE A 361 -6.09 -0.51 18.40
N ARG A 362 -4.84 -0.90 18.16
CA ARG A 362 -3.89 -1.25 19.24
C ARG A 362 -3.66 -0.11 20.21
N ARG A 363 -3.58 1.11 19.70
CA ARG A 363 -3.42 2.31 20.52
C ARG A 363 -4.65 2.60 21.40
N LYS A 364 -5.86 2.47 20.82
CA LYS A 364 -7.12 2.77 21.49
C LYS A 364 -7.51 1.71 22.52
N PHE A 365 -7.38 0.44 22.16
CA PHE A 365 -7.95 -0.67 22.93
C PHE A 365 -6.91 -1.47 23.72
N GLY A 366 -5.62 -1.39 23.40
CA GLY A 366 -4.56 -2.07 24.12
C GLY A 366 -4.65 -3.59 24.05
N GLY A 367 -4.46 -4.27 25.20
CA GLY A 367 -4.53 -5.71 25.40
C GLY A 367 -3.27 -6.48 24.95
N ASP A 368 -2.85 -7.49 25.71
CA ASP A 368 -1.71 -8.34 25.33
C ASP A 368 -2.16 -9.64 24.63
N HIS A 369 -3.40 -10.05 24.82
CA HIS A 369 -4.07 -11.14 24.14
C HIS A 369 -5.17 -10.63 23.21
N ILE A 370 -5.51 -11.37 22.16
CA ILE A 370 -6.58 -10.97 21.22
C ILE A 370 -7.93 -10.83 21.93
N ASP A 371 -8.20 -11.67 22.92
CA ASP A 371 -9.47 -11.62 23.66
C ASP A 371 -9.59 -10.33 24.47
N ASP A 372 -8.51 -9.81 25.08
CA ASP A 372 -8.50 -8.52 25.78
C ASP A 372 -8.91 -7.38 24.83
N VAL A 373 -8.41 -7.44 23.57
CA VAL A 373 -8.75 -6.44 22.53
C VAL A 373 -10.22 -6.52 22.16
N LEU A 374 -10.74 -7.74 21.97
CA LEU A 374 -12.14 -7.97 21.60
C LEU A 374 -13.09 -7.50 22.71
N GLU A 375 -12.80 -7.80 23.97
CA GLU A 375 -13.57 -7.33 25.12
C GLU A 375 -13.58 -5.81 25.23
N ALA A 376 -12.41 -5.16 25.03
CA ALA A 376 -12.29 -3.71 25.05
C ALA A 376 -13.08 -3.02 23.91
N VAL A 377 -13.08 -3.61 22.71
CA VAL A 377 -13.87 -3.12 21.57
C VAL A 377 -15.36 -3.26 21.88
N ALA A 378 -15.82 -4.43 22.30
CA ALA A 378 -17.22 -4.68 22.63
C ALA A 378 -17.74 -3.74 23.75
N ALA A 379 -16.96 -3.54 24.81
CA ALA A 379 -17.30 -2.61 25.88
C ALA A 379 -17.37 -1.14 25.38
N TYR A 380 -16.51 -0.78 24.43
CA TYR A 380 -16.55 0.54 23.81
C TYR A 380 -17.81 0.73 22.96
N GLU A 381 -18.16 -0.24 22.14
CA GLU A 381 -19.37 -0.21 21.29
C GLU A 381 -20.63 -0.09 22.16
N GLN A 382 -20.77 -0.89 23.20
CA GLN A 382 -21.86 -0.78 24.17
C GLN A 382 -21.94 0.62 24.81
N ARG A 383 -20.79 1.21 25.15
CA ARG A 383 -20.74 2.54 25.75
C ARG A 383 -21.23 3.63 24.82
N ILE A 384 -21.00 3.53 23.50
CA ILE A 384 -21.46 4.52 22.52
C ILE A 384 -22.89 4.26 22.05
N GLU A 385 -23.44 3.05 22.25
CA GLU A 385 -24.82 2.69 21.88
C GLU A 385 -25.90 3.45 22.66
N TRP A 386 -25.64 3.87 23.91
CA TRP A 386 -26.61 4.64 24.70
C TRP A 386 -27.03 5.97 24.03
N ARG A 387 -26.30 6.39 22.99
CA ARG A 387 -26.60 7.57 22.18
C ARG A 387 -27.20 7.22 20.82
N ARG A 388 -27.42 5.94 20.58
CA ARG A 388 -28.09 5.46 19.36
C ARG A 388 -29.60 5.49 19.51
#